data_98de41f4a5dca4750686cc92b4a1e9a3
#
_entry.id   98de41f4a5dca4750686cc92b4a1e9a3
#
_cell.length_a   1.000
_cell.length_b   1.000
_cell.length_c   1.000
_cell.angle_alpha   90.00
_cell.angle_beta   90.00
_cell.angle_gamma   90.00
#
_symmetry.space_group_name_H-M   'P 1'
#
loop_
_entity.id
_entity.type
_entity.pdbx_description
1 polymer ?
#
loop_
_entity_poly.entity_id
_entity_poly.type
_entity_poly.pdbx_seq_one_letter_code
_entity_poly.pdbx_strand_id
1 'polypeptide(L)'
;MKKKVVIELQNVRRNFMVGDEEVHALRGVSFKIYEGEFVTIMGKSGSGKSTLLNQLGCLDTPSSGEYILDGVPVRTMSKSQRAVLRNRKIGFIFQNYNLLSKTTSVENVELPLMYNSEVSAAERHQRAIDALKAVGLGDRLYHKSNQMSGGQMQRVAIARALVNNPAVILADEATGNLDTRTSFEILVLFQKLHAAGRTIIFVTHNPDIANYSSRNIMLRDGKVISDEINNNIQSAAEGLAAIPVNTDE
;
A
#
# COMPACT_ATOMS: atom_id res chain seq x y z
N MET A 1 -24.09 3.32 -11.83
CA MET A 1 -23.90 2.31 -10.76
C MET A 1 -23.22 2.95 -9.57
N LYS A 2 -23.67 2.71 -8.32
CA LYS A 2 -22.95 3.18 -7.12
C LYS A 2 -21.63 2.39 -7.02
N LYS A 3 -20.49 3.09 -6.95
CA LYS A 3 -19.19 2.44 -6.72
C LYS A 3 -19.21 1.71 -5.37
N LYS A 4 -18.64 0.52 -5.30
CA LYS A 4 -18.51 -0.28 -4.07
C LYS A 4 -17.57 0.43 -3.08
N VAL A 5 -17.96 0.54 -1.81
CA VAL A 5 -17.09 1.05 -0.75
C VAL A 5 -16.15 -0.08 -0.31
N VAL A 6 -14.84 0.14 -0.40
CA VAL A 6 -13.80 -0.81 0.06
C VAL A 6 -13.36 -0.47 1.48
N ILE A 7 -13.20 0.82 1.78
CA ILE A 7 -12.84 1.30 3.12
C ILE A 7 -13.84 2.36 3.56
N GLU A 8 -14.32 2.23 4.80
CA GLU A 8 -15.13 3.24 5.45
C GLU A 8 -14.63 3.47 6.88
N LEU A 9 -14.22 4.69 7.17
CA LEU A 9 -13.91 5.17 8.51
C LEU A 9 -15.01 6.13 8.97
N GLN A 10 -15.54 5.90 10.18
CA GLN A 10 -16.56 6.72 10.80
C GLN A 10 -16.07 7.18 12.18
N ASN A 11 -15.68 8.44 12.28
CA ASN A 11 -15.22 9.11 13.51
C ASN A 11 -14.13 8.31 14.25
N VAL A 12 -13.18 7.72 13.50
CA VAL A 12 -12.11 6.87 14.04
C VAL A 12 -11.15 7.70 14.89
N ARG A 13 -10.96 7.27 16.14
CA ARG A 13 -10.01 7.84 17.09
C ARG A 13 -9.00 6.79 17.50
N ARG A 14 -7.76 7.21 17.73
CA ARG A 14 -6.71 6.36 18.30
C ARG A 14 -5.91 7.13 19.32
N ASN A 15 -5.93 6.66 20.54
CA ASN A 15 -5.23 7.23 21.65
C ASN A 15 -4.18 6.22 22.16
N PHE A 16 -3.05 6.73 22.62
CA PHE A 16 -1.98 5.94 23.25
C PHE A 16 -1.63 6.57 24.59
N MET A 17 -1.32 5.73 25.58
CA MET A 17 -0.69 6.18 26.82
C MET A 17 0.82 6.21 26.63
N VAL A 18 1.45 7.34 26.88
CA VAL A 18 2.90 7.54 26.86
C VAL A 18 3.30 8.06 28.24
N GLY A 19 3.75 7.16 29.11
CA GLY A 19 3.83 7.47 30.53
C GLY A 19 2.43 7.75 31.11
N ASP A 20 2.28 8.89 31.75
CA ASP A 20 1.01 9.35 32.33
C ASP A 20 0.19 10.25 31.40
N GLU A 21 0.67 10.50 30.18
CA GLU A 21 -0.01 11.39 29.22
C GLU A 21 -0.75 10.57 28.15
N GLU A 22 -1.98 11.02 27.81
CA GLU A 22 -2.77 10.47 26.72
C GLU A 22 -2.49 11.23 25.40
N VAL A 23 -1.87 10.55 24.44
CA VAL A 23 -1.59 11.07 23.11
C VAL A 23 -2.70 10.70 22.16
N HIS A 24 -3.41 11.69 21.62
CA HIS A 24 -4.49 11.52 20.64
C HIS A 24 -3.93 11.52 19.22
N ALA A 25 -3.51 10.36 18.71
CA ALA A 25 -2.89 10.23 17.40
C ALA A 25 -3.88 10.36 16.24
N LEU A 26 -5.13 9.88 16.41
CA LEU A 26 -6.25 10.14 15.50
C LEU A 26 -7.41 10.75 16.29
N ARG A 27 -8.01 11.81 15.73
CA ARG A 27 -8.98 12.68 16.43
C ARG A 27 -10.32 12.75 15.72
N GLY A 28 -10.87 11.60 15.28
CA GLY A 28 -12.17 11.52 14.62
C GLY A 28 -12.06 11.57 13.11
N VAL A 29 -11.23 10.70 12.54
CA VAL A 29 -11.03 10.57 11.09
C VAL A 29 -12.25 9.89 10.46
N SER A 30 -12.80 10.49 9.40
CA SER A 30 -13.94 9.97 8.64
C SER A 30 -13.71 10.17 7.15
N PHE A 31 -13.73 9.10 6.38
CA PHE A 31 -13.78 9.12 4.90
C PHE A 31 -14.17 7.74 4.37
N LYS A 32 -14.51 7.68 3.07
CA LYS A 32 -14.74 6.42 2.34
C LYS A 32 -13.77 6.33 1.18
N ILE A 33 -13.30 5.12 0.87
CA ILE A 33 -12.55 4.82 -0.35
C ILE A 33 -13.35 3.80 -1.15
N TYR A 34 -13.49 4.10 -2.43
CA TYR A 34 -14.27 3.28 -3.34
C TYR A 34 -13.36 2.38 -4.20
N GLU A 35 -13.91 1.28 -4.66
CA GLU A 35 -13.23 0.36 -5.56
C GLU A 35 -12.70 1.08 -6.80
N GLY A 36 -11.45 0.80 -7.16
CA GLY A 36 -10.79 1.41 -8.30
C GLY A 36 -10.30 2.86 -8.07
N GLU A 37 -10.28 3.37 -6.84
CA GLU A 37 -9.65 4.67 -6.55
C GLU A 37 -8.12 4.52 -6.35
N PHE A 38 -7.37 5.51 -6.80
CA PHE A 38 -5.99 5.72 -6.40
C PHE A 38 -5.94 6.96 -5.51
N VAL A 39 -5.81 6.74 -4.21
CA VAL A 39 -5.87 7.79 -3.18
C VAL A 39 -4.49 8.02 -2.59
N THR A 40 -4.03 9.26 -2.54
CA THR A 40 -2.83 9.65 -1.79
C THR A 40 -3.22 10.27 -0.46
N ILE A 41 -2.66 9.75 0.64
CA ILE A 41 -2.81 10.30 1.99
C ILE A 41 -1.51 11.00 2.37
N MET A 42 -1.59 12.31 2.59
CA MET A 42 -0.44 13.16 2.88
C MET A 42 -0.54 13.84 4.23
N GLY A 43 0.59 14.34 4.71
CA GLY A 43 0.69 15.15 5.91
C GLY A 43 2.13 15.24 6.40
N LYS A 44 2.43 16.24 7.23
CA LYS A 44 3.75 16.42 7.84
C LYS A 44 4.08 15.26 8.80
N SER A 45 5.35 15.14 9.20
CA SER A 45 5.73 14.21 10.27
C SER A 45 4.89 14.51 11.53
N GLY A 46 4.47 13.45 12.24
CA GLY A 46 3.61 13.57 13.42
C GLY A 46 2.12 13.82 13.14
N SER A 47 1.68 13.95 11.88
CA SER A 47 0.25 14.21 11.56
C SER A 47 -0.69 13.02 11.82
N GLY A 48 -0.18 11.83 12.14
CA GLY A 48 -0.97 10.61 12.39
C GLY A 48 -1.00 9.63 11.22
N LYS A 49 -0.25 9.85 10.11
CA LYS A 49 -0.24 8.97 8.91
C LYS A 49 0.06 7.51 9.23
N SER A 50 1.15 7.24 9.96
CA SER A 50 1.55 5.86 10.32
C SER A 50 0.51 5.20 11.22
N THR A 51 -0.11 5.95 12.13
CA THR A 51 -1.22 5.46 12.95
C THR A 51 -2.42 5.13 12.08
N LEU A 52 -2.79 6.01 11.14
CA LEU A 52 -3.88 5.77 10.21
C LEU A 52 -3.59 4.56 9.31
N LEU A 53 -2.36 4.43 8.79
CA LEU A 53 -1.95 3.28 7.99
C LEU A 53 -2.07 1.97 8.78
N ASN A 54 -1.68 1.95 10.06
CA ASN A 54 -1.82 0.78 10.93
C ASN A 54 -3.30 0.41 11.16
N GLN A 55 -4.19 1.41 11.26
CA GLN A 55 -5.64 1.17 11.33
C GLN A 55 -6.14 0.58 10.02
N LEU A 56 -5.87 1.24 8.88
CA LEU A 56 -6.26 0.78 7.54
C LEU A 56 -5.73 -0.63 7.24
N GLY A 57 -4.52 -0.91 7.71
CA GLY A 57 -3.85 -2.20 7.59
C GLY A 57 -4.34 -3.29 8.53
N CYS A 58 -5.32 -3.05 9.40
CA CYS A 58 -5.75 -3.98 10.44
C CYS A 58 -4.60 -4.47 11.35
N LEU A 59 -3.53 -3.68 11.48
CA LEU A 59 -2.40 -3.94 12.38
C LEU A 59 -2.74 -3.49 13.80
N ASP A 60 -3.58 -2.47 13.93
CA ASP A 60 -4.07 -1.90 15.17
C ASP A 60 -5.59 -1.72 15.11
N THR A 61 -6.23 -1.36 16.24
CA THR A 61 -7.68 -1.14 16.33
C THR A 61 -7.99 0.26 16.82
N PRO A 62 -9.09 0.87 16.36
CA PRO A 62 -9.54 2.15 16.87
C PRO A 62 -9.83 2.10 18.38
N SER A 63 -9.49 3.19 19.10
CA SER A 63 -9.95 3.40 20.47
C SER A 63 -11.47 3.67 20.51
N SER A 64 -11.99 4.40 19.48
CA SER A 64 -13.42 4.61 19.26
C SER A 64 -13.70 4.91 17.79
N GLY A 65 -14.97 4.94 17.40
CA GLY A 65 -15.41 5.03 16.01
C GLY A 65 -15.47 3.67 15.33
N GLU A 66 -15.80 3.65 14.04
CA GLU A 66 -15.95 2.40 13.27
C GLU A 66 -15.00 2.39 12.07
N TYR A 67 -14.42 1.20 11.84
CA TYR A 67 -13.67 0.89 10.63
C TYR A 67 -14.28 -0.34 9.95
N ILE A 68 -14.67 -0.18 8.69
CA ILE A 68 -15.26 -1.23 7.87
C ILE A 68 -14.34 -1.44 6.65
N LEU A 69 -13.87 -2.67 6.46
CA LEU A 69 -13.04 -3.10 5.33
C LEU A 69 -13.81 -4.09 4.47
N ASP A 70 -14.08 -3.73 3.22
CA ASP A 70 -14.82 -4.55 2.24
C ASP A 70 -16.14 -5.10 2.82
N GLY A 71 -16.88 -4.24 3.52
CA GLY A 71 -18.16 -4.56 4.20
C GLY A 71 -18.02 -5.26 5.56
N VAL A 72 -16.79 -5.52 6.04
CA VAL A 72 -16.54 -6.24 7.29
C VAL A 72 -16.12 -5.28 8.40
N PRO A 73 -16.84 -5.18 9.54
CA PRO A 73 -16.46 -4.33 10.67
C PRO A 73 -15.24 -4.90 11.39
N VAL A 74 -14.17 -4.08 11.52
CA VAL A 74 -12.87 -4.53 12.02
C VAL A 74 -12.72 -4.38 13.54
N ARG A 75 -13.39 -3.39 14.14
CA ARG A 75 -13.18 -3.00 15.54
C ARG A 75 -13.39 -4.13 16.55
N THR A 76 -14.37 -4.98 16.33
CA THR A 76 -14.76 -6.08 17.23
C THR A 76 -13.99 -7.37 17.00
N MET A 77 -13.13 -7.41 15.97
CA MET A 77 -12.39 -8.61 15.60
C MET A 77 -11.25 -8.93 16.58
N SER A 78 -11.04 -10.22 16.85
CA SER A 78 -9.84 -10.72 17.52
C SER A 78 -8.59 -10.48 16.66
N LYS A 79 -7.41 -10.57 17.28
CA LYS A 79 -6.12 -10.47 16.57
C LYS A 79 -6.01 -11.47 15.42
N SER A 80 -6.44 -12.72 15.65
CA SER A 80 -6.42 -13.79 14.62
C SER A 80 -7.35 -13.48 13.46
N GLN A 81 -8.58 -13.04 13.72
CA GLN A 81 -9.54 -12.66 12.68
C GLN A 81 -9.02 -11.50 11.83
N ARG A 82 -8.43 -10.47 12.46
CA ARG A 82 -7.80 -9.36 11.74
C ARG A 82 -6.62 -9.82 10.88
N ALA A 83 -5.80 -10.78 11.37
CA ALA A 83 -4.69 -11.32 10.60
C ALA A 83 -5.18 -12.04 9.32
N VAL A 84 -6.25 -12.82 9.42
CA VAL A 84 -6.88 -13.48 8.27
C VAL A 84 -7.48 -12.46 7.30
N LEU A 85 -8.23 -11.47 7.82
CA LEU A 85 -8.83 -10.41 7.00
C LEU A 85 -7.74 -9.62 6.25
N ARG A 86 -6.67 -9.22 6.95
CA ARG A 86 -5.52 -8.53 6.38
C ARG A 86 -4.88 -9.34 5.27
N ASN A 87 -4.58 -10.62 5.51
CA ASN A 87 -3.96 -11.48 4.51
C ASN A 87 -4.80 -11.59 3.22
N ARG A 88 -6.12 -11.66 3.35
CA ARG A 88 -7.04 -11.85 2.20
C ARG A 88 -7.39 -10.56 1.48
N LYS A 89 -7.42 -9.40 2.19
CA LYS A 89 -8.00 -8.16 1.67
C LYS A 89 -7.00 -7.04 1.45
N ILE A 90 -5.80 -7.12 2.03
CA ILE A 90 -4.82 -6.04 2.01
C ILE A 90 -3.49 -6.53 1.45
N GLY A 91 -2.99 -5.81 0.44
CA GLY A 91 -1.62 -5.94 -0.03
C GLY A 91 -0.76 -4.81 0.54
N PHE A 92 0.28 -5.13 1.33
CA PHE A 92 1.19 -4.13 1.88
C PHE A 92 2.45 -3.96 1.05
N ILE A 93 2.82 -2.69 0.81
CA ILE A 93 4.08 -2.28 0.20
C ILE A 93 4.74 -1.27 1.15
N PHE A 94 5.93 -1.57 1.62
CA PHE A 94 6.67 -0.76 2.58
C PHE A 94 7.85 -0.03 1.93
N GLN A 95 8.28 1.07 2.52
CA GLN A 95 9.45 1.84 2.10
C GLN A 95 10.74 0.99 2.09
N ASN A 96 10.93 0.12 3.09
CA ASN A 96 12.12 -0.74 3.24
C ASN A 96 11.93 -2.13 2.62
N TYR A 97 10.98 -2.28 1.67
CA TYR A 97 10.65 -3.53 0.96
C TYR A 97 10.20 -4.67 1.87
N ASN A 98 10.78 -4.83 3.06
CA ASN A 98 10.53 -5.88 4.05
C ASN A 98 10.57 -7.29 3.43
N LEU A 99 11.58 -7.54 2.57
CA LEU A 99 11.84 -8.85 2.00
C LEU A 99 12.68 -9.70 2.96
N LEU A 100 12.43 -10.99 2.96
CA LEU A 100 13.30 -11.95 3.64
C LEU A 100 14.60 -12.07 2.86
N SER A 101 15.72 -11.69 3.46
CA SER A 101 17.01 -11.53 2.77
C SER A 101 17.64 -12.85 2.31
N LYS A 102 17.32 -13.96 2.97
CA LYS A 102 17.89 -15.29 2.66
C LYS A 102 17.04 -16.08 1.65
N THR A 103 15.87 -15.60 1.28
CA THR A 103 14.93 -16.25 0.37
C THR A 103 14.96 -15.59 -1.01
N THR A 104 14.53 -16.33 -2.02
CA THR A 104 14.42 -15.88 -3.41
C THR A 104 13.22 -14.95 -3.60
N SER A 105 13.13 -14.31 -4.78
CA SER A 105 11.97 -13.49 -5.17
C SER A 105 10.67 -14.29 -5.12
N VAL A 106 10.64 -15.50 -5.70
CA VAL A 106 9.48 -16.39 -5.69
C VAL A 106 9.05 -16.72 -4.27
N GLU A 107 9.98 -17.18 -3.42
CA GLU A 107 9.70 -17.51 -2.02
C GLU A 107 9.15 -16.33 -1.24
N ASN A 108 9.67 -15.10 -1.46
CA ASN A 108 9.13 -13.91 -0.84
C ASN A 108 7.67 -13.64 -1.27
N VAL A 109 7.35 -13.85 -2.54
CA VAL A 109 6.00 -13.64 -3.07
C VAL A 109 5.04 -14.76 -2.67
N GLU A 110 5.50 -15.98 -2.44
CA GLU A 110 4.70 -17.10 -1.92
C GLU A 110 4.23 -16.90 -0.48
N LEU A 111 4.96 -16.12 0.34
CA LEU A 111 4.69 -15.99 1.79
C LEU A 111 3.22 -15.70 2.14
N PRO A 112 2.52 -14.72 1.53
CA PRO A 112 1.12 -14.49 1.85
C PRO A 112 0.21 -15.66 1.53
N LEU A 113 0.54 -16.46 0.51
CA LEU A 113 -0.24 -17.63 0.10
C LEU A 113 -0.07 -18.82 1.06
N MET A 114 1.03 -18.89 1.82
CA MET A 114 1.27 -19.95 2.81
C MET A 114 0.25 -19.92 3.97
N TYR A 115 -0.38 -18.77 4.22
CA TYR A 115 -1.44 -18.62 5.23
C TYR A 115 -2.83 -19.00 4.71
N ASN A 116 -2.96 -19.44 3.46
CA ASN A 116 -4.18 -19.96 2.88
C ASN A 116 -4.05 -21.46 2.64
N SER A 117 -4.67 -22.26 3.51
CA SER A 117 -4.65 -23.73 3.42
C SER A 117 -5.37 -24.31 2.20
N GLU A 118 -6.19 -23.51 1.52
CA GLU A 118 -6.94 -23.92 0.31
C GLU A 118 -6.05 -23.93 -0.95
N VAL A 119 -4.87 -23.28 -0.91
CA VAL A 119 -3.97 -23.16 -2.06
C VAL A 119 -2.85 -24.18 -1.96
N SER A 120 -2.76 -25.09 -2.94
CA SER A 120 -1.71 -26.09 -3.02
C SER A 120 -0.31 -25.49 -3.22
N ALA A 121 0.75 -26.23 -2.89
CA ALA A 121 2.13 -25.76 -3.07
C ALA A 121 2.46 -25.42 -4.54
N ALA A 122 1.99 -26.25 -5.48
CA ALA A 122 2.19 -26.00 -6.90
C ALA A 122 1.46 -24.74 -7.38
N GLU A 123 0.24 -24.53 -6.91
CA GLU A 123 -0.54 -23.33 -7.23
C GLU A 123 0.08 -22.06 -6.62
N ARG A 124 0.59 -22.11 -5.37
CA ARG A 124 1.32 -21.00 -4.75
C ARG A 124 2.52 -20.59 -5.58
N HIS A 125 3.31 -21.59 -6.00
CA HIS A 125 4.50 -21.37 -6.82
C HIS A 125 4.15 -20.69 -8.15
N GLN A 126 3.13 -21.21 -8.85
CA GLN A 126 2.70 -20.65 -10.13
C GLN A 126 2.17 -19.21 -9.98
N ARG A 127 1.33 -18.95 -8.97
CA ARG A 127 0.80 -17.60 -8.71
C ARG A 127 1.92 -16.60 -8.39
N ALA A 128 2.95 -17.03 -7.64
CA ALA A 128 4.10 -16.19 -7.34
C ALA A 128 4.92 -15.85 -8.59
N ILE A 129 5.15 -16.84 -9.47
CA ILE A 129 5.82 -16.63 -10.76
C ILE A 129 5.03 -15.63 -11.62
N ASP A 130 3.71 -15.81 -11.73
CA ASP A 130 2.86 -14.94 -12.54
C ASP A 130 2.82 -13.50 -12.00
N ALA A 131 2.79 -13.33 -10.68
CA ALA A 131 2.87 -12.02 -10.03
C ALA A 131 4.22 -11.33 -10.30
N LEU A 132 5.34 -12.05 -10.26
CA LEU A 132 6.67 -11.52 -10.60
C LEU A 132 6.78 -11.13 -12.08
N LYS A 133 6.28 -11.95 -12.98
CA LYS A 133 6.21 -11.62 -14.42
C LYS A 133 5.38 -10.35 -14.68
N ALA A 134 4.25 -10.19 -13.98
CA ALA A 134 3.38 -9.04 -14.11
C ALA A 134 4.05 -7.71 -13.71
N VAL A 135 5.06 -7.75 -12.82
CA VAL A 135 5.86 -6.58 -12.44
C VAL A 135 7.18 -6.47 -13.19
N GLY A 136 7.43 -7.30 -14.22
CA GLY A 136 8.61 -7.27 -15.08
C GLY A 136 9.86 -7.93 -14.48
N LEU A 137 9.68 -8.94 -13.62
CA LEU A 137 10.77 -9.69 -12.96
C LEU A 137 10.80 -11.17 -13.34
N GLY A 138 10.37 -11.53 -14.57
CA GLY A 138 10.36 -12.92 -15.02
C GLY A 138 11.76 -13.56 -15.14
N ASP A 139 12.81 -12.76 -15.29
CA ASP A 139 14.22 -13.18 -15.34
C ASP A 139 14.90 -13.18 -13.96
N ARG A 140 14.20 -12.74 -12.89
CA ARG A 140 14.72 -12.57 -11.53
C ARG A 140 14.03 -13.46 -10.48
N LEU A 141 13.34 -14.52 -10.91
CA LEU A 141 12.51 -15.37 -10.04
C LEU A 141 13.27 -15.95 -8.86
N TYR A 142 14.50 -16.41 -9.08
CA TYR A 142 15.32 -17.13 -8.09
C TYR A 142 16.45 -16.26 -7.50
N HIS A 143 16.48 -14.95 -7.79
CA HIS A 143 17.44 -14.03 -7.18
C HIS A 143 17.06 -13.73 -5.74
N LYS A 144 18.06 -13.58 -4.87
CA LYS A 144 17.91 -13.11 -3.48
C LYS A 144 17.97 -11.59 -3.41
N SER A 145 17.51 -11.00 -2.30
CA SER A 145 17.46 -9.53 -2.15
C SER A 145 18.82 -8.85 -2.33
N ASN A 146 19.91 -9.50 -1.90
CA ASN A 146 21.27 -8.98 -2.06
C ASN A 146 21.83 -9.05 -3.50
N GLN A 147 21.06 -9.60 -4.41
CA GLN A 147 21.40 -9.72 -5.85
C GLN A 147 20.54 -8.79 -6.70
N MET A 148 19.77 -7.88 -6.07
CA MET A 148 18.79 -7.05 -6.73
C MET A 148 19.00 -5.57 -6.38
N SER A 149 18.67 -4.69 -7.34
CA SER A 149 18.59 -3.25 -7.10
C SER A 149 17.41 -2.89 -6.20
N GLY A 150 17.39 -1.66 -5.64
CA GLY A 150 16.28 -1.15 -4.84
C GLY A 150 14.94 -1.21 -5.60
N GLY A 151 14.93 -0.81 -6.87
CA GLY A 151 13.74 -0.88 -7.72
C GLY A 151 13.26 -2.31 -8.00
N GLN A 152 14.18 -3.26 -8.18
CA GLN A 152 13.83 -4.68 -8.31
C GLN A 152 13.26 -5.23 -7.02
N MET A 153 13.85 -4.92 -5.86
CA MET A 153 13.31 -5.30 -4.55
C MET A 153 11.90 -4.72 -4.32
N GLN A 154 11.66 -3.47 -4.73
CA GLN A 154 10.34 -2.86 -4.62
C GLN A 154 9.32 -3.54 -5.54
N ARG A 155 9.69 -3.93 -6.75
CA ARG A 155 8.83 -4.71 -7.64
C ARG A 155 8.50 -6.09 -7.04
N VAL A 156 9.42 -6.77 -6.36
CA VAL A 156 9.14 -8.00 -5.60
C VAL A 156 8.13 -7.74 -4.48
N ALA A 157 8.29 -6.65 -3.72
CA ALA A 157 7.34 -6.26 -2.66
C ALA A 157 5.95 -5.96 -3.24
N ILE A 158 5.86 -5.32 -4.42
CA ILE A 158 4.59 -5.10 -5.13
C ILE A 158 3.99 -6.43 -5.58
N ALA A 159 4.76 -7.34 -6.18
CA ALA A 159 4.27 -8.67 -6.58
C ALA A 159 3.72 -9.45 -5.37
N ARG A 160 4.43 -9.43 -4.24
CA ARG A 160 4.00 -10.02 -2.97
C ARG A 160 2.68 -9.42 -2.47
N ALA A 161 2.51 -8.12 -2.60
CA ALA A 161 1.27 -7.44 -2.21
C ALA A 161 0.07 -7.84 -3.08
N LEU A 162 0.31 -8.16 -4.35
CA LEU A 162 -0.73 -8.48 -5.34
C LEU A 162 -1.15 -9.95 -5.35
N VAL A 163 -0.32 -10.87 -4.85
CA VAL A 163 -0.45 -12.33 -5.07
C VAL A 163 -1.76 -12.94 -4.55
N ASN A 164 -2.34 -12.37 -3.49
CA ASN A 164 -3.65 -12.75 -2.94
C ASN A 164 -4.84 -12.04 -3.59
N ASN A 165 -4.62 -11.25 -4.65
CA ASN A 165 -5.66 -10.44 -5.28
C ASN A 165 -6.44 -9.57 -4.27
N PRO A 166 -5.76 -8.69 -3.52
CA PRO A 166 -6.35 -7.95 -2.41
C PRO A 166 -7.42 -6.94 -2.89
N ALA A 167 -8.34 -6.57 -1.99
CA ALA A 167 -9.33 -5.51 -2.23
C ALA A 167 -8.70 -4.11 -2.25
N VAL A 168 -7.59 -3.93 -1.52
CA VAL A 168 -6.84 -2.67 -1.45
C VAL A 168 -5.34 -2.91 -1.31
N ILE A 169 -4.56 -2.07 -1.97
CA ILE A 169 -3.09 -2.00 -1.85
C ILE A 169 -2.77 -0.79 -0.98
N LEU A 170 -2.06 -1.02 0.13
CA LEU A 170 -1.55 0.02 1.03
C LEU A 170 -0.05 0.19 0.78
N ALA A 171 0.35 1.33 0.23
CA ALA A 171 1.74 1.66 -0.05
C ALA A 171 2.23 2.75 0.93
N ASP A 172 3.18 2.39 1.78
CA ASP A 172 3.81 3.29 2.75
C ASP A 172 5.14 3.78 2.20
N GLU A 173 5.18 5.04 1.77
CA GLU A 173 6.37 5.69 1.21
C GLU A 173 7.13 4.82 0.17
N ALA A 174 6.38 4.14 -0.69
CA ALA A 174 6.89 3.08 -1.57
C ALA A 174 7.95 3.53 -2.59
N THR A 175 8.25 4.82 -2.70
CA THR A 175 9.31 5.39 -3.54
C THR A 175 10.40 6.10 -2.73
N GLY A 176 10.28 6.16 -1.40
CA GLY A 176 11.13 7.00 -0.54
C GLY A 176 12.62 6.61 -0.49
N ASN A 177 12.94 5.36 -0.81
CA ASN A 177 14.34 4.84 -0.83
C ASN A 177 14.88 4.61 -2.24
N LEU A 178 14.23 5.18 -3.27
CA LEU A 178 14.58 4.99 -4.67
C LEU A 178 15.12 6.30 -5.27
N ASP A 179 15.97 6.17 -6.25
CA ASP A 179 16.38 7.30 -7.09
C ASP A 179 15.19 7.82 -7.91
N THR A 180 15.35 9.01 -8.48
CA THR A 180 14.26 9.71 -9.20
C THR A 180 13.71 8.86 -10.34
N ARG A 181 14.57 8.28 -11.20
CA ARG A 181 14.15 7.50 -12.35
C ARG A 181 13.39 6.24 -11.91
N THR A 182 13.96 5.48 -10.98
CA THR A 182 13.33 4.28 -10.42
C THR A 182 12.00 4.61 -9.72
N SER A 183 11.91 5.75 -9.02
CA SER A 183 10.66 6.23 -8.41
C SER A 183 9.56 6.42 -9.46
N PHE A 184 9.87 7.05 -10.60
CA PHE A 184 8.91 7.17 -11.68
C PHE A 184 8.52 5.83 -12.32
N GLU A 185 9.46 4.90 -12.46
CA GLU A 185 9.13 3.54 -12.92
C GLU A 185 8.13 2.84 -12.02
N ILE A 186 8.27 3.00 -10.71
CA ILE A 186 7.33 2.46 -9.72
C ILE A 186 5.98 3.19 -9.79
N LEU A 187 5.96 4.52 -9.98
CA LEU A 187 4.72 5.27 -10.17
C LEU A 187 3.99 4.85 -11.46
N VAL A 188 4.71 4.62 -12.54
CA VAL A 188 4.14 4.05 -13.78
C VAL A 188 3.47 2.70 -13.50
N LEU A 189 4.12 1.84 -12.69
CA LEU A 189 3.53 0.56 -12.31
C LEU A 189 2.25 0.76 -11.48
N PHE A 190 2.23 1.69 -10.52
CA PHE A 190 1.02 2.00 -9.75
C PHE A 190 -0.10 2.54 -10.64
N GLN A 191 0.18 3.43 -11.61
CA GLN A 191 -0.83 3.91 -12.53
C GLN A 191 -1.36 2.79 -13.45
N LYS A 192 -0.52 1.85 -13.89
CA LYS A 192 -0.98 0.66 -14.63
C LYS A 192 -1.89 -0.23 -13.78
N LEU A 193 -1.55 -0.45 -12.51
CA LEU A 193 -2.40 -1.20 -11.57
C LEU A 193 -3.74 -0.50 -11.35
N HIS A 194 -3.74 0.82 -11.18
CA HIS A 194 -4.97 1.62 -11.06
C HIS A 194 -5.82 1.53 -12.33
N ALA A 195 -5.23 1.67 -13.52
CA ALA A 195 -5.94 1.51 -14.79
C ALA A 195 -6.53 0.10 -14.99
N ALA A 196 -5.91 -0.93 -14.37
CA ALA A 196 -6.44 -2.29 -14.29
C ALA A 196 -7.54 -2.48 -13.22
N GLY A 197 -8.02 -1.39 -12.60
CA GLY A 197 -9.11 -1.39 -11.62
C GLY A 197 -8.69 -1.66 -10.18
N ARG A 198 -7.38 -1.66 -9.85
CA ARG A 198 -6.93 -1.86 -8.47
C ARG A 198 -7.18 -0.63 -7.61
N THR A 199 -7.62 -0.85 -6.38
CA THR A 199 -7.76 0.20 -5.37
C THR A 199 -6.40 0.38 -4.67
N ILE A 200 -5.89 1.62 -4.65
CA ILE A 200 -4.56 1.93 -4.14
C ILE A 200 -4.65 3.08 -3.15
N ILE A 201 -4.01 2.91 -1.99
CA ILE A 201 -3.79 3.99 -1.01
C ILE A 201 -2.28 4.16 -0.88
N PHE A 202 -1.80 5.32 -1.25
CA PHE A 202 -0.40 5.70 -1.15
C PHE A 202 -0.23 6.69 -0.01
N VAL A 203 0.50 6.31 1.03
CA VAL A 203 0.81 7.20 2.17
C VAL A 203 2.19 7.78 1.95
N THR A 204 2.31 9.10 1.96
CA THR A 204 3.58 9.79 1.72
C THR A 204 3.65 11.16 2.39
N HIS A 205 4.85 11.65 2.61
CA HIS A 205 5.10 13.05 2.95
C HIS A 205 5.54 13.88 1.72
N ASN A 206 5.78 13.23 0.56
CA ASN A 206 6.14 13.91 -0.68
C ASN A 206 4.87 14.41 -1.40
N PRO A 207 4.67 15.74 -1.53
CA PRO A 207 3.49 16.32 -2.18
C PRO A 207 3.43 16.03 -3.69
N ASP A 208 4.57 15.78 -4.35
CA ASP A 208 4.60 15.56 -5.79
C ASP A 208 3.86 14.28 -6.19
N ILE A 209 3.84 13.27 -5.31
CA ILE A 209 3.11 12.01 -5.54
C ILE A 209 1.60 12.24 -5.70
N ALA A 210 1.05 13.27 -5.04
CA ALA A 210 -0.36 13.63 -5.13
C ALA A 210 -0.81 13.95 -6.58
N ASN A 211 0.10 14.43 -7.43
CA ASN A 211 -0.19 14.76 -8.80
C ASN A 211 -0.52 13.52 -9.66
N TYR A 212 -0.11 12.33 -9.22
CA TYR A 212 -0.26 11.06 -9.96
C TYR A 212 -1.44 10.21 -9.49
N SER A 213 -2.14 10.62 -8.44
CA SER A 213 -3.31 9.93 -7.90
C SER A 213 -4.63 10.62 -8.26
N SER A 214 -5.74 9.89 -8.18
CA SER A 214 -7.07 10.40 -8.53
C SER A 214 -7.75 11.20 -7.41
N ARG A 215 -7.24 11.09 -6.16
CA ARG A 215 -7.81 11.76 -4.99
C ARG A 215 -6.75 11.96 -3.91
N ASN A 216 -6.81 13.09 -3.25
CA ASN A 216 -5.82 13.50 -2.26
C ASN A 216 -6.49 13.77 -0.91
N ILE A 217 -6.03 13.10 0.15
CA ILE A 217 -6.48 13.30 1.52
C ILE A 217 -5.31 13.90 2.32
N MET A 218 -5.52 15.07 2.89
CA MET A 218 -4.52 15.74 3.73
C MET A 218 -4.81 15.50 5.21
N LEU A 219 -3.84 14.94 5.93
CA LEU A 219 -3.91 14.69 7.36
C LEU A 219 -3.04 15.72 8.12
N ARG A 220 -3.60 16.32 9.17
CA ARG A 220 -2.90 17.19 10.09
C ARG A 220 -3.43 17.01 11.52
N ASP A 221 -2.52 16.83 12.49
CA ASP A 221 -2.81 16.69 13.92
C ASP A 221 -3.90 15.66 14.22
N GLY A 222 -3.85 14.52 13.52
CA GLY A 222 -4.81 13.41 13.67
C GLY A 222 -6.18 13.65 13.05
N LYS A 223 -6.35 14.68 12.21
CA LYS A 223 -7.62 15.01 11.52
C LYS A 223 -7.42 15.11 10.02
N VAL A 224 -8.46 14.76 9.25
CA VAL A 224 -8.54 15.09 7.83
C VAL A 224 -8.88 16.57 7.71
N ILE A 225 -8.01 17.32 7.00
CA ILE A 225 -8.21 18.77 6.77
C ILE A 225 -8.61 19.09 5.34
N SER A 226 -8.37 18.16 4.40
CA SER A 226 -8.79 18.27 3.00
C SER A 226 -8.98 16.85 2.45
N ASP A 227 -9.95 16.70 1.54
CA ASP A 227 -10.28 15.46 0.84
C ASP A 227 -10.79 15.85 -0.55
N GLU A 228 -9.93 15.83 -1.56
CA GLU A 228 -10.13 16.46 -2.85
C GLU A 228 -9.90 15.49 -4.00
N ILE A 229 -10.77 15.54 -5.00
CA ILE A 229 -10.59 14.80 -6.26
C ILE A 229 -9.55 15.55 -7.11
N ASN A 230 -8.56 14.83 -7.61
CA ASN A 230 -7.60 15.37 -8.56
C ASN A 230 -8.15 15.21 -9.99
N ASN A 231 -8.58 16.33 -10.56
CA ASN A 231 -9.09 16.37 -11.93
C ASN A 231 -7.98 16.51 -13.00
N ASN A 232 -6.72 16.70 -12.57
CA ASN A 232 -5.58 16.87 -13.46
C ASN A 232 -4.47 15.87 -13.11
N ILE A 233 -4.76 14.57 -13.30
CA ILE A 233 -3.82 13.49 -13.00
C ILE A 233 -2.68 13.53 -14.01
N GLN A 234 -1.45 13.70 -13.52
CA GLN A 234 -0.26 13.66 -14.35
C GLN A 234 0.09 12.23 -14.77
N SER A 235 0.70 12.10 -15.95
CA SER A 235 1.24 10.82 -16.44
C SER A 235 2.63 10.57 -15.88
N ALA A 236 2.77 9.51 -15.06
CA ALA A 236 4.08 9.09 -14.58
C ALA A 236 4.99 8.59 -15.73
N ALA A 237 4.39 8.09 -16.81
CA ALA A 237 5.14 7.68 -18.01
C ALA A 237 5.76 8.89 -18.74
N GLU A 238 5.04 10.01 -18.85
CA GLU A 238 5.57 11.26 -19.41
C GLU A 238 6.66 11.84 -18.50
N GLY A 239 6.45 11.83 -17.17
CA GLY A 239 7.46 12.22 -16.21
C GLY A 239 8.74 11.39 -16.31
N LEU A 240 8.61 10.08 -16.48
CA LEU A 240 9.75 9.17 -16.70
C LEU A 240 10.50 9.49 -18.00
N ALA A 241 9.76 9.76 -19.08
CA ALA A 241 10.35 10.10 -20.39
C ALA A 241 11.10 11.45 -20.39
N ALA A 242 10.70 12.38 -19.51
CA ALA A 242 11.36 13.68 -19.36
C ALA A 242 12.68 13.63 -18.56
N ILE A 243 12.98 12.52 -17.87
CA ILE A 243 14.24 12.36 -17.12
C ILE A 243 15.36 12.04 -18.10
N PRO A 244 16.45 12.83 -18.14
CA PRO A 244 17.60 12.56 -19.00
C PRO A 244 18.13 11.13 -18.76
N VAL A 245 18.41 10.41 -19.83
CA VAL A 245 19.18 9.15 -19.73
C VAL A 245 20.64 9.57 -19.57
N ASN A 246 21.19 9.41 -18.36
CA ASN A 246 22.62 9.54 -18.20
C ASN A 246 23.30 8.47 -19.07
N THR A 247 23.97 8.91 -20.14
CA THR A 247 24.75 8.06 -21.06
C THR A 247 26.17 7.85 -20.57
N ASP A 248 26.46 8.20 -19.29
CA ASP A 248 27.78 8.03 -18.68
C ASP A 248 27.78 6.80 -17.76
N GLU A 249 27.88 5.60 -18.37
CA GLU A 249 28.46 4.37 -17.78
C GLU A 249 29.06 3.53 -18.92
#